data_c74dc7619b1563a471a5bd0b7be12e80
#
_entry.id   c74dc7619b1563a471a5bd0b7be12e80
#
_cell.length_a   1.000
_cell.length_b   1.000
_cell.length_c   1.000
_cell.angle_alpha   90.00
_cell.angle_beta   90.00
_cell.angle_gamma   90.00
#
_symmetry.space_group_name_H-M   'P 1'
#
loop_
_entity.id
_entity.type
_entity.pdbx_description
1 polymer ?
#
loop_
_entity_poly.entity_id
_entity_poly.type
_entity_poly.pdbx_seq_one_letter_code
_entity_poly.pdbx_strand_id
1 'polypeptide(L)'
;MLNQRTIQRPIRATGIGLHSGQKVYLGLLPHQVDGGIVFRRTDLHPPVDIPANALLVQETMMSSNLVQGEVKIGTVEHLMSAIAGLGIDNLIVEVSASEIPIMDGSAGPFVFLLQSAGIAEQAAAKKFIRIKQPVEVHVDDKRAAFLPHEGFTIQFTIDFDHPAFDAAHQSAEVDFSSTSFVEEVSHARTFGFLRDIEYLRANNLALGGSLDNAIVVDDHGVVNEEGLRFADEFVRHKMLDAIGDLYLIGHSIIGRFEGYKSGHALNNQLLRAVLAQKDSYEIVTFDDENDCPIPY
;
A
#
# COMPACT_ATOMS: atom_id res chain seq x y z
N MET A 1 -13.12 19.58 -14.73
CA MET A 1 -11.93 19.49 -13.84
C MET A 1 -12.04 18.19 -13.06
N LEU A 2 -11.02 17.36 -13.10
CA LEU A 2 -10.97 16.15 -12.28
C LEU A 2 -10.71 16.57 -10.82
N ASN A 3 -11.62 16.19 -9.94
CA ASN A 3 -11.65 16.66 -8.56
C ASN A 3 -10.92 15.73 -7.58
N GLN A 4 -10.41 16.32 -6.50
CA GLN A 4 -9.94 15.55 -5.35
C GLN A 4 -11.09 14.75 -4.73
N ARG A 5 -10.74 13.67 -4.03
CA ARG A 5 -11.70 12.75 -3.40
C ARG A 5 -11.41 12.55 -1.92
N THR A 6 -12.50 12.43 -1.17
CA THR A 6 -12.53 11.96 0.22
C THR A 6 -13.70 10.99 0.40
N ILE A 7 -13.98 10.54 1.61
CA ILE A 7 -15.17 9.73 1.91
C ILE A 7 -16.34 10.62 2.33
N GLN A 8 -17.59 10.15 2.11
CA GLN A 8 -18.81 10.93 2.44
C GLN A 8 -19.11 10.97 3.94
N ARG A 9 -18.85 9.85 4.64
CA ARG A 9 -19.17 9.70 6.06
C ARG A 9 -18.10 8.89 6.79
N PRO A 10 -17.90 9.16 8.10
CA PRO A 10 -17.02 8.34 8.91
C PRO A 10 -17.45 6.87 8.92
N ILE A 11 -16.47 5.97 8.91
CA ILE A 11 -16.68 4.53 9.08
C ILE A 11 -15.64 3.98 10.06
N ARG A 12 -15.99 2.90 10.75
CA ARG A 12 -15.13 2.29 11.76
C ARG A 12 -15.05 0.78 11.60
N ALA A 13 -13.92 0.23 11.98
CA ALA A 13 -13.67 -1.20 12.04
C ALA A 13 -12.82 -1.53 13.25
N THR A 14 -12.74 -2.82 13.55
CA THR A 14 -11.86 -3.35 14.60
C THR A 14 -11.13 -4.55 14.03
N GLY A 15 -9.85 -4.66 14.35
CA GLY A 15 -9.03 -5.80 13.94
C GLY A 15 -7.86 -6.01 14.90
N ILE A 16 -6.87 -6.74 14.44
CA ILE A 16 -5.66 -7.10 15.20
C ILE A 16 -4.44 -6.63 14.39
N GLY A 17 -3.45 -6.06 15.04
CA GLY A 17 -2.16 -5.76 14.41
C GLY A 17 -1.43 -7.06 14.08
N LEU A 18 -0.89 -7.18 12.87
CA LEU A 18 -0.17 -8.37 12.42
C LEU A 18 1.06 -8.64 13.30
N HIS A 19 1.85 -7.60 13.54
CA HIS A 19 3.11 -7.74 14.29
C HIS A 19 2.88 -7.65 15.78
N SER A 20 2.10 -6.70 16.24
CA SER A 20 1.86 -6.44 17.66
C SER A 20 0.91 -7.44 18.33
N GLY A 21 0.02 -8.07 17.59
CA GLY A 21 -1.08 -8.88 18.12
C GLY A 21 -2.11 -8.10 18.94
N GLN A 22 -2.01 -6.76 18.96
CA GLN A 22 -2.91 -5.91 19.73
C GLN A 22 -4.22 -5.67 19.00
N LYS A 23 -5.30 -5.54 19.77
CA LYS A 23 -6.59 -5.08 19.23
C LYS A 23 -6.49 -3.62 18.83
N VAL A 24 -6.93 -3.31 17.62
CA VAL A 24 -6.89 -1.97 17.03
C VAL A 24 -8.31 -1.54 16.65
N TYR A 25 -8.70 -0.34 17.10
CA TYR A 25 -9.86 0.36 16.59
C TYR A 25 -9.41 1.30 15.48
N LEU A 26 -9.96 1.11 14.28
CA LEU A 26 -9.71 1.90 13.09
C LEU A 26 -10.91 2.80 12.81
N GLY A 27 -10.67 4.09 12.60
CA GLY A 27 -11.63 5.06 12.10
C GLY A 27 -11.15 5.68 10.80
N LEU A 28 -12.01 5.74 9.79
CA LEU A 28 -11.75 6.47 8.55
C LEU A 28 -12.71 7.65 8.50
N LEU A 29 -12.19 8.88 8.40
CA LEU A 29 -12.97 10.11 8.45
C LEU A 29 -12.66 10.98 7.23
N PRO A 30 -13.66 11.72 6.71
CA PRO A 30 -13.40 12.73 5.68
C PRO A 30 -12.33 13.72 6.14
N HIS A 31 -11.51 14.16 5.18
CA HIS A 31 -10.55 15.23 5.41
C HIS A 31 -10.80 16.39 4.45
N GLN A 32 -10.36 17.57 4.83
CA GLN A 32 -10.49 18.78 4.01
C GLN A 32 -9.70 18.70 2.70
N VAL A 33 -10.04 19.53 1.75
CA VAL A 33 -9.28 19.75 0.51
C VAL A 33 -7.80 20.02 0.83
N ASP A 34 -6.90 19.41 0.04
CA ASP A 34 -5.44 19.50 0.20
C ASP A 34 -4.92 19.05 1.58
N GLY A 35 -5.76 18.33 2.36
CA GLY A 35 -5.37 17.80 3.66
C GLY A 35 -4.48 16.57 3.58
N GLY A 36 -4.52 15.86 2.45
CA GLY A 36 -3.78 14.61 2.25
C GLY A 36 -4.28 13.47 3.15
N ILE A 37 -3.51 12.41 3.22
CA ILE A 37 -3.78 11.28 4.11
C ILE A 37 -3.03 11.51 5.41
N VAL A 38 -3.75 11.50 6.54
CA VAL A 38 -3.19 11.74 7.87
C VAL A 38 -3.57 10.61 8.81
N PHE A 39 -2.57 9.98 9.41
CA PHE A 39 -2.76 8.96 10.44
C PHE A 39 -2.76 9.62 11.82
N ARG A 40 -3.78 9.34 12.62
CA ARG A 40 -3.97 9.90 13.97
C ARG A 40 -3.92 8.82 15.03
N ARG A 41 -2.95 8.89 15.93
CA ARG A 41 -2.83 8.04 17.12
C ARG A 41 -3.77 8.55 18.22
N THR A 42 -4.94 7.90 18.35
CA THR A 42 -5.99 8.31 19.30
C THR A 42 -5.78 7.76 20.71
N ASP A 43 -4.89 6.81 20.89
CA ASP A 43 -4.48 6.26 22.20
C ASP A 43 -3.49 7.16 22.94
N LEU A 44 -2.91 8.14 22.27
CA LEU A 44 -1.99 9.12 22.86
C LEU A 44 -2.74 10.37 23.34
N HIS A 45 -2.22 11.02 24.37
CA HIS A 45 -2.80 12.22 24.95
C HIS A 45 -1.75 13.34 25.09
N PRO A 46 -1.82 14.39 24.26
CA PRO A 46 -2.80 14.61 23.18
C PRO A 46 -2.62 13.63 22.02
N PRO A 47 -3.66 13.43 21.18
CA PRO A 47 -3.54 12.66 19.94
C PRO A 47 -2.44 13.22 19.05
N VAL A 48 -1.74 12.35 18.31
CA VAL A 48 -0.63 12.73 17.43
C VAL A 48 -0.98 12.39 15.99
N ASP A 49 -0.88 13.39 15.12
CA ASP A 49 -1.08 13.27 13.68
C ASP A 49 0.26 13.03 12.97
N ILE A 50 0.32 12.03 12.11
CA ILE A 50 1.45 11.70 11.26
C ILE A 50 0.97 11.71 9.80
N PRO A 51 1.45 12.63 8.95
CA PRO A 51 1.07 12.62 7.54
C PRO A 51 1.64 11.39 6.81
N ALA A 52 0.87 10.85 5.87
CA ALA A 52 1.37 9.83 4.95
C ALA A 52 2.41 10.47 4.01
N ASN A 53 3.67 10.28 4.33
CA ASN A 53 4.77 10.91 3.61
C ASN A 53 5.96 9.95 3.50
N ALA A 54 6.47 9.79 2.28
CA ALA A 54 7.61 8.90 2.01
C ALA A 54 8.86 9.24 2.85
N LEU A 55 9.06 10.51 3.22
CA LEU A 55 10.20 10.95 4.03
C LEU A 55 10.07 10.56 5.52
N LEU A 56 8.87 10.21 5.98
CA LEU A 56 8.61 9.75 7.34
C LEU A 56 8.70 8.21 7.48
N VAL A 57 8.87 7.47 6.38
CA VAL A 57 9.16 6.03 6.45
C VAL A 57 10.59 5.85 6.95
N GLN A 58 10.74 5.21 8.13
CA GLN A 58 12.05 4.98 8.74
C GLN A 58 12.33 3.50 9.01
N GLU A 59 11.29 2.71 9.26
CA GLU A 59 11.40 1.28 9.50
C GLU A 59 10.66 0.53 8.40
N THR A 60 11.33 -0.40 7.77
CA THR A 60 10.80 -1.15 6.60
C THR A 60 10.97 -2.66 6.74
N MET A 61 11.26 -3.14 7.96
CA MET A 61 11.33 -4.57 8.21
C MET A 61 9.92 -5.16 8.29
N MET A 62 9.57 -5.97 7.31
CA MET A 62 8.29 -6.68 7.14
C MET A 62 7.06 -5.79 6.89
N SER A 63 7.17 -4.47 6.98
CA SER A 63 6.08 -3.51 6.70
C SER A 63 6.61 -2.09 6.54
N SER A 64 5.80 -1.20 5.97
CA SER A 64 6.09 0.24 5.94
C SER A 64 5.61 0.90 7.22
N ASN A 65 6.54 1.58 7.91
CA ASN A 65 6.26 2.25 9.18
C ASN A 65 6.58 3.74 9.08
N LEU A 66 5.57 4.56 9.35
CA LEU A 66 5.69 6.01 9.47
C LEU A 66 6.14 6.37 10.88
N VAL A 67 7.19 7.19 10.99
CA VAL A 67 7.75 7.60 12.28
C VAL A 67 7.90 9.11 12.33
N GLN A 68 7.37 9.72 13.38
CA GLN A 68 7.52 11.15 13.68
C GLN A 68 7.90 11.33 15.17
N GLY A 69 9.14 11.69 15.42
CA GLY A 69 9.70 11.69 16.77
C GLY A 69 9.71 10.27 17.35
N GLU A 70 9.07 10.10 18.50
CA GLU A 70 8.94 8.80 19.17
C GLU A 70 7.66 8.04 18.79
N VAL A 71 6.80 8.66 17.98
CA VAL A 71 5.51 8.08 17.60
C VAL A 71 5.61 7.35 16.27
N LYS A 72 5.09 6.12 16.26
CA LYS A 72 5.09 5.23 15.10
C LYS A 72 3.70 4.74 14.76
N ILE A 73 3.44 4.55 13.45
CA ILE A 73 2.32 3.77 12.92
C ILE A 73 2.87 2.81 11.87
N GLY A 74 2.68 1.52 12.10
CA GLY A 74 3.18 0.44 11.24
C GLY A 74 2.12 -0.18 10.35
N THR A 75 2.58 -0.93 9.37
CA THR A 75 1.77 -1.75 8.44
C THR A 75 0.74 -0.89 7.70
N VAL A 76 1.19 0.25 7.15
CA VAL A 76 0.29 1.21 6.48
C VAL A 76 -0.01 0.83 5.03
N GLU A 77 0.80 -0.04 4.42
CA GLU A 77 0.82 -0.36 3.00
C GLU A 77 -0.51 -0.88 2.46
N HIS A 78 -1.20 -1.79 3.14
CA HIS A 78 -2.45 -2.37 2.65
C HIS A 78 -3.59 -1.34 2.63
N LEU A 79 -3.71 -0.53 3.68
CA LEU A 79 -4.69 0.56 3.72
C LEU A 79 -4.34 1.66 2.70
N MET A 80 -3.05 2.04 2.60
CA MET A 80 -2.59 3.00 1.59
C MET A 80 -2.86 2.49 0.17
N SER A 81 -2.72 1.19 -0.06
CA SER A 81 -3.05 0.57 -1.35
C SER A 81 -4.54 0.70 -1.68
N ALA A 82 -5.44 0.46 -0.72
CA ALA A 82 -6.88 0.66 -0.91
C ALA A 82 -7.24 2.13 -1.17
N ILE A 83 -6.60 3.06 -0.46
CA ILE A 83 -6.79 4.51 -0.63
C ILE A 83 -6.34 4.94 -2.04
N ALA A 84 -5.16 4.48 -2.49
CA ALA A 84 -4.65 4.71 -3.83
C ALA A 84 -5.57 4.10 -4.90
N GLY A 85 -6.00 2.85 -4.69
CA GLY A 85 -6.86 2.11 -5.60
C GLY A 85 -8.19 2.78 -5.88
N LEU A 86 -8.74 3.49 -4.91
CA LEU A 86 -10.00 4.22 -5.03
C LEU A 86 -9.79 5.72 -5.34
N GLY A 87 -8.56 6.15 -5.55
CA GLY A 87 -8.22 7.53 -5.90
C GLY A 87 -8.59 8.54 -4.82
N ILE A 88 -8.51 8.17 -3.53
CA ILE A 88 -8.82 9.06 -2.41
C ILE A 88 -7.60 9.93 -2.10
N ASP A 89 -7.77 11.25 -2.14
CA ASP A 89 -6.70 12.22 -1.91
C ASP A 89 -6.60 12.66 -0.45
N ASN A 90 -7.76 12.75 0.24
CA ASN A 90 -7.85 13.37 1.56
C ASN A 90 -8.60 12.45 2.54
N LEU A 91 -7.93 12.01 3.60
CA LEU A 91 -8.52 11.11 4.60
C LEU A 91 -7.82 11.25 5.94
N ILE A 92 -8.57 11.23 7.04
CA ILE A 92 -8.02 11.03 8.38
C ILE A 92 -8.20 9.56 8.75
N VAL A 93 -7.12 8.92 9.16
CA VAL A 93 -7.09 7.54 9.63
C VAL A 93 -6.80 7.54 11.12
N GLU A 94 -7.83 7.31 11.94
CA GLU A 94 -7.70 7.17 13.39
C GLU A 94 -7.33 5.74 13.76
N VAL A 95 -6.32 5.57 14.61
CA VAL A 95 -5.91 4.27 15.13
C VAL A 95 -5.65 4.33 16.62
N SER A 96 -6.08 3.31 17.35
CA SER A 96 -5.94 3.19 18.80
C SER A 96 -4.68 2.43 19.24
N ALA A 97 -3.73 2.19 18.33
CA ALA A 97 -2.49 1.49 18.59
C ALA A 97 -1.43 1.89 17.56
N SER A 98 -0.21 1.37 17.69
CA SER A 98 0.93 1.70 16.83
C SER A 98 0.96 0.97 15.49
N GLU A 99 -0.14 0.32 15.08
CA GLU A 99 -0.20 -0.50 13.88
C GLU A 99 -1.60 -0.47 13.28
N ILE A 100 -1.71 -0.46 11.94
CA ILE A 100 -2.97 -0.65 11.21
C ILE A 100 -3.40 -2.11 11.36
N PRO A 101 -4.70 -2.41 11.59
CA PRO A 101 -5.15 -3.79 11.70
C PRO A 101 -4.93 -4.54 10.37
N ILE A 102 -4.50 -5.80 10.46
CA ILE A 102 -4.17 -6.61 9.27
C ILE A 102 -5.42 -7.05 8.48
N MET A 103 -6.56 -7.08 9.13
CA MET A 103 -7.83 -7.57 8.58
C MET A 103 -7.69 -9.03 8.13
N ASP A 104 -7.94 -9.32 6.84
CA ASP A 104 -7.78 -10.64 6.23
C ASP A 104 -6.41 -10.83 5.54
N GLY A 105 -5.50 -9.89 5.73
CA GLY A 105 -4.17 -9.89 5.11
C GLY A 105 -4.12 -9.25 3.71
N SER A 106 -5.22 -8.74 3.20
CA SER A 106 -5.33 -8.06 1.91
C SER A 106 -5.81 -6.60 2.05
N ALA A 107 -5.92 -5.87 0.94
CA ALA A 107 -6.55 -4.56 0.91
C ALA A 107 -8.09 -4.62 0.77
N GLY A 108 -8.65 -5.78 0.45
CA GLY A 108 -10.09 -5.96 0.18
C GLY A 108 -11.01 -5.42 1.28
N PRO A 109 -10.81 -5.73 2.56
CA PRO A 109 -11.62 -5.17 3.66
C PRO A 109 -11.58 -3.65 3.75
N PHE A 110 -10.44 -3.03 3.44
CA PHE A 110 -10.32 -1.56 3.42
C PHE A 110 -11.05 -0.96 2.22
N VAL A 111 -10.97 -1.59 1.04
CA VAL A 111 -11.79 -1.22 -0.13
C VAL A 111 -13.27 -1.26 0.22
N PHE A 112 -13.73 -2.34 0.84
CA PHE A 112 -15.12 -2.47 1.28
C PHE A 112 -15.54 -1.36 2.26
N LEU A 113 -14.70 -1.03 3.24
CA LEU A 113 -14.97 0.07 4.19
C LEU A 113 -15.08 1.41 3.47
N LEU A 114 -14.11 1.75 2.63
CA LEU A 114 -14.08 3.02 1.90
C LEU A 114 -15.27 3.17 0.96
N GLN A 115 -15.60 2.13 0.20
CA GLN A 115 -16.80 2.12 -0.66
C GLN A 115 -18.10 2.21 0.14
N SER A 116 -18.18 1.53 1.29
CA SER A 116 -19.34 1.60 2.20
C SER A 116 -19.50 2.98 2.81
N ALA A 117 -18.41 3.70 3.05
CA ALA A 117 -18.45 5.10 3.50
C ALA A 117 -18.95 6.06 2.39
N GLY A 118 -18.90 5.62 1.14
CA GLY A 118 -19.16 6.44 -0.05
C GLY A 118 -17.98 7.36 -0.39
N ILE A 119 -17.73 7.56 -1.67
CA ILE A 119 -16.70 8.48 -2.17
C ILE A 119 -17.36 9.84 -2.47
N ALA A 120 -16.72 10.91 -2.04
CA ALA A 120 -17.16 12.30 -2.28
C ALA A 120 -16.08 13.06 -3.04
N GLU A 121 -16.49 13.76 -4.09
CA GLU A 121 -15.64 14.72 -4.78
C GLU A 121 -15.59 16.04 -4.01
N GLN A 122 -14.44 16.70 -4.08
CA GLN A 122 -14.17 17.98 -3.42
C GLN A 122 -13.84 19.04 -4.47
N ALA A 123 -14.25 20.29 -4.23
CA ALA A 123 -14.10 21.39 -5.19
C ALA A 123 -12.64 21.89 -5.29
N ALA A 124 -11.73 21.00 -5.66
CA ALA A 124 -10.31 21.28 -5.91
C ALA A 124 -9.75 20.29 -6.93
N ALA A 125 -8.82 20.75 -7.77
CA ALA A 125 -8.19 19.92 -8.78
C ALA A 125 -7.40 18.77 -8.15
N LYS A 126 -7.62 17.53 -8.62
CA LYS A 126 -6.80 16.37 -8.29
C LYS A 126 -5.41 16.52 -8.91
N LYS A 127 -4.39 16.31 -8.10
CA LYS A 127 -2.98 16.42 -8.50
C LYS A 127 -2.40 15.03 -8.77
N PHE A 128 -1.54 14.96 -9.79
CA PHE A 128 -0.79 13.76 -10.15
C PHE A 128 0.69 14.09 -10.23
N ILE A 129 1.52 13.12 -9.89
CA ILE A 129 2.96 13.15 -10.17
C ILE A 129 3.17 12.40 -11.49
N ARG A 130 3.55 13.14 -12.55
CA ARG A 130 3.92 12.55 -13.83
C ARG A 130 5.43 12.36 -13.88
N ILE A 131 5.83 11.11 -14.11
CA ILE A 131 7.26 10.75 -14.30
C ILE A 131 7.70 11.18 -15.68
N LYS A 132 8.76 12.01 -15.75
CA LYS A 132 9.29 12.58 -16.99
C LYS A 132 10.58 11.91 -17.45
N GLN A 133 11.34 11.37 -16.51
CA GLN A 133 12.62 10.72 -16.79
C GLN A 133 12.72 9.42 -15.97
N PRO A 134 13.43 8.41 -16.47
CA PRO A 134 13.68 7.20 -15.70
C PRO A 134 14.39 7.51 -14.39
N VAL A 135 13.91 6.94 -13.30
CA VAL A 135 14.57 6.94 -11.98
C VAL A 135 14.60 5.51 -11.49
N GLU A 136 15.77 5.03 -11.13
CA GLU A 136 15.91 3.66 -10.64
C GLU A 136 16.85 3.57 -9.44
N VAL A 137 16.61 2.57 -8.61
CA VAL A 137 17.44 2.23 -7.46
C VAL A 137 17.70 0.73 -7.42
N HIS A 138 18.88 0.36 -6.95
CA HIS A 138 19.34 -1.01 -6.85
C HIS A 138 19.93 -1.30 -5.47
N VAL A 139 19.67 -2.49 -4.96
CA VAL A 139 20.33 -3.05 -3.78
C VAL A 139 20.59 -4.52 -4.08
N ASP A 140 21.84 -4.91 -4.20
CA ASP A 140 22.27 -6.24 -4.66
C ASP A 140 21.65 -6.57 -6.02
N ASP A 141 20.91 -7.68 -6.12
CA ASP A 141 20.18 -8.12 -7.31
C ASP A 141 18.76 -7.56 -7.42
N LYS A 142 18.34 -6.70 -6.47
CA LYS A 142 17.00 -6.12 -6.42
C LYS A 142 16.95 -4.80 -7.14
N ARG A 143 15.84 -4.53 -7.83
CA ARG A 143 15.63 -3.29 -8.59
C ARG A 143 14.22 -2.74 -8.36
N ALA A 144 14.13 -1.42 -8.23
CA ALA A 144 12.87 -0.68 -8.35
C ALA A 144 13.09 0.53 -9.27
N ALA A 145 12.17 0.76 -10.20
CA ALA A 145 12.29 1.84 -11.17
C ALA A 145 10.94 2.48 -11.49
N PHE A 146 10.98 3.78 -11.78
CA PHE A 146 9.95 4.48 -12.53
C PHE A 146 10.42 4.84 -13.93
N LEU A 147 9.55 4.65 -14.90
CA LEU A 147 9.74 5.04 -16.30
C LEU A 147 8.60 5.97 -16.71
N PRO A 148 8.85 6.93 -17.63
CA PRO A 148 7.79 7.69 -18.28
C PRO A 148 6.78 6.76 -18.96
N HIS A 149 5.50 6.98 -18.72
CA HIS A 149 4.40 6.23 -19.32
C HIS A 149 3.10 7.04 -19.26
N GLU A 150 2.20 6.85 -20.22
CA GLU A 150 0.85 7.39 -20.16
C GLU A 150 -0.06 6.40 -19.42
N GLY A 151 -0.66 6.85 -18.30
CA GLY A 151 -1.35 6.00 -17.33
C GLY A 151 -0.45 5.57 -16.18
N PHE A 152 -0.91 4.63 -15.39
CA PHE A 152 -0.10 3.99 -14.36
C PHE A 152 -0.08 2.48 -14.59
N THR A 153 1.06 1.96 -14.99
CA THR A 153 1.30 0.51 -15.13
C THR A 153 2.23 0.06 -14.02
N ILE A 154 1.89 -1.04 -13.38
CA ILE A 154 2.74 -1.69 -12.39
C ILE A 154 3.14 -3.08 -12.88
N GLN A 155 4.44 -3.34 -12.97
CA GLN A 155 5.03 -4.65 -13.22
C GLN A 155 5.84 -5.07 -12.00
N PHE A 156 5.63 -6.29 -11.55
CA PHE A 156 6.36 -6.84 -10.42
C PHE A 156 6.85 -8.25 -10.72
N THR A 157 8.07 -8.58 -10.30
CA THR A 157 8.65 -9.92 -10.37
C THR A 157 9.21 -10.28 -9.00
N ILE A 158 8.79 -11.43 -8.48
CA ILE A 158 9.37 -12.10 -7.33
C ILE A 158 10.26 -13.25 -7.82
N ASP A 159 11.14 -13.74 -6.95
CA ASP A 159 12.04 -14.85 -7.30
C ASP A 159 12.26 -15.70 -6.04
N PHE A 160 11.39 -16.68 -5.87
CA PHE A 160 11.44 -17.64 -4.77
C PHE A 160 11.70 -19.05 -5.34
N ASP A 161 12.79 -19.68 -4.89
CA ASP A 161 13.07 -21.09 -5.15
C ASP A 161 12.39 -21.96 -4.08
N HIS A 162 11.08 -22.23 -4.32
CA HIS A 162 10.28 -22.99 -3.37
C HIS A 162 9.07 -23.65 -4.08
N PRO A 163 8.65 -24.89 -3.69
CA PRO A 163 7.56 -25.61 -4.36
C PRO A 163 6.21 -24.89 -4.42
N ALA A 164 5.92 -24.00 -3.47
CA ALA A 164 4.70 -23.19 -3.46
C ALA A 164 4.69 -22.08 -4.53
N PHE A 165 5.83 -21.76 -5.13
CA PHE A 165 6.00 -20.64 -6.06
C PHE A 165 6.25 -21.19 -7.47
N ASP A 166 5.19 -21.33 -8.25
CA ASP A 166 5.31 -21.72 -9.65
C ASP A 166 6.05 -20.62 -10.44
N ALA A 167 7.09 -21.02 -11.18
CA ALA A 167 7.90 -20.10 -11.98
C ALA A 167 7.07 -19.29 -12.99
N ALA A 168 5.96 -19.85 -13.50
CA ALA A 168 5.05 -19.17 -14.42
C ALA A 168 4.22 -18.06 -13.74
N HIS A 169 4.15 -18.04 -12.41
CA HIS A 169 3.31 -17.14 -11.62
C HIS A 169 4.12 -16.19 -10.71
N GLN A 170 5.39 -15.98 -11.02
CA GLN A 170 6.25 -15.07 -10.24
C GLN A 170 6.40 -13.67 -10.86
N SER A 171 5.73 -13.39 -11.97
CA SER A 171 5.71 -12.07 -12.59
C SER A 171 4.28 -11.72 -12.98
N ALA A 172 3.89 -10.47 -12.72
CA ALA A 172 2.59 -9.94 -13.11
C ALA A 172 2.72 -8.48 -13.54
N GLU A 173 1.80 -8.05 -14.41
CA GLU A 173 1.66 -6.68 -14.86
C GLU A 173 0.19 -6.29 -14.83
N VAL A 174 -0.11 -5.10 -14.35
CA VAL A 174 -1.46 -4.54 -14.31
C VAL A 174 -1.43 -3.09 -14.80
N ASP A 175 -2.29 -2.79 -15.76
CA ASP A 175 -2.66 -1.42 -16.10
C ASP A 175 -3.68 -0.92 -15.08
N PHE A 176 -3.28 0.06 -14.29
CA PHE A 176 -4.00 0.47 -13.12
C PHE A 176 -5.25 1.29 -13.47
N SER A 177 -6.34 0.85 -12.91
CA SER A 177 -7.60 1.58 -12.74
C SER A 177 -8.22 1.20 -11.41
N SER A 178 -9.22 1.91 -10.93
CA SER A 178 -9.96 1.47 -9.74
C SER A 178 -10.57 0.08 -9.93
N THR A 179 -11.07 -0.22 -11.13
CA THR A 179 -11.66 -1.53 -11.45
C THR A 179 -10.60 -2.64 -11.42
N SER A 180 -9.48 -2.48 -12.17
CA SER A 180 -8.42 -3.49 -12.21
C SER A 180 -7.78 -3.69 -10.83
N PHE A 181 -7.60 -2.62 -10.05
CA PHE A 181 -7.11 -2.72 -8.69
C PHE A 181 -8.05 -3.57 -7.82
N VAL A 182 -9.35 -3.29 -7.84
CA VAL A 182 -10.32 -4.01 -7.02
C VAL A 182 -10.41 -5.48 -7.42
N GLU A 183 -10.48 -5.76 -8.72
CA GLU A 183 -10.69 -7.12 -9.23
C GLU A 183 -9.43 -7.98 -9.22
N GLU A 184 -8.26 -7.39 -9.52
CA GLU A 184 -7.05 -8.15 -9.80
C GLU A 184 -6.01 -8.09 -8.68
N VAL A 185 -6.04 -7.06 -7.80
CA VAL A 185 -4.96 -6.81 -6.83
C VAL A 185 -5.46 -6.82 -5.39
N SER A 186 -6.59 -6.15 -5.12
CA SER A 186 -6.99 -5.80 -3.75
C SER A 186 -7.18 -6.98 -2.81
N HIS A 187 -7.52 -8.15 -3.33
CA HIS A 187 -7.80 -9.37 -2.56
C HIS A 187 -6.58 -10.29 -2.34
N ALA A 188 -5.41 -9.95 -2.88
CA ALA A 188 -4.19 -10.72 -2.69
C ALA A 188 -3.69 -10.60 -1.24
N ARG A 189 -3.55 -11.73 -0.56
CA ARG A 189 -3.17 -11.80 0.85
C ARG A 189 -1.66 -11.76 1.04
N THR A 190 -1.24 -11.19 2.18
CA THR A 190 0.12 -11.31 2.67
C THR A 190 0.49 -12.76 2.94
N PHE A 191 1.78 -13.07 2.93
CA PHE A 191 2.27 -14.43 3.11
C PHE A 191 3.54 -14.48 3.97
N GLY A 192 3.79 -15.64 4.54
CA GLY A 192 5.00 -15.88 5.31
C GLY A 192 5.36 -17.36 5.37
N PHE A 193 6.63 -17.64 5.64
CA PHE A 193 7.13 -19.02 5.76
C PHE A 193 7.01 -19.51 7.18
N LEU A 194 6.49 -20.73 7.35
CA LEU A 194 6.34 -21.37 8.66
C LEU A 194 7.67 -21.47 9.40
N ARG A 195 8.76 -21.74 8.68
CA ARG A 195 10.12 -21.82 9.22
C ARG A 195 10.62 -20.53 9.88
N ASP A 196 10.06 -19.36 9.47
CA ASP A 196 10.50 -18.06 9.98
C ASP A 196 9.68 -17.59 11.18
N ILE A 197 8.58 -18.29 11.52
CA ILE A 197 7.63 -17.87 12.57
C ILE A 197 8.30 -17.78 13.95
N GLU A 198 9.15 -18.74 14.33
CA GLU A 198 9.84 -18.71 15.62
C GLU A 198 10.78 -17.50 15.72
N TYR A 199 11.53 -17.24 14.66
CA TYR A 199 12.41 -16.06 14.58
C TYR A 199 11.61 -14.75 14.64
N LEU A 200 10.51 -14.65 13.88
CA LEU A 200 9.66 -13.45 13.88
C LEU A 200 9.08 -13.20 15.27
N ARG A 201 8.54 -14.23 15.94
CA ARG A 201 7.98 -14.11 17.28
C ARG A 201 9.03 -13.76 18.34
N ALA A 202 10.24 -14.29 18.23
CA ALA A 202 11.36 -13.93 19.11
C ALA A 202 11.75 -12.45 18.97
N ASN A 203 11.46 -11.83 17.81
CA ASN A 203 11.68 -10.40 17.55
C ASN A 203 10.40 -9.55 17.72
N ASN A 204 9.37 -10.07 18.40
CA ASN A 204 8.07 -9.41 18.58
C ASN A 204 7.36 -9.03 17.25
N LEU A 205 7.52 -9.87 16.24
CA LEU A 205 6.84 -9.76 14.94
C LEU A 205 5.87 -10.92 14.74
N ALA A 206 4.87 -10.72 13.89
CA ALA A 206 3.84 -11.71 13.54
C ALA A 206 3.09 -12.31 14.75
N LEU A 207 2.96 -11.54 15.86
CA LEU A 207 2.26 -12.01 17.06
C LEU A 207 0.76 -12.20 16.84
N GLY A 208 0.16 -11.45 15.92
CA GLY A 208 -1.23 -11.53 15.49
C GLY A 208 -1.45 -12.35 14.22
N GLY A 209 -0.39 -12.92 13.64
CA GLY A 209 -0.47 -13.73 12.41
C GLY A 209 -1.19 -15.07 12.63
N SER A 210 -2.09 -15.40 11.71
CA SER A 210 -2.86 -16.65 11.67
C SER A 210 -3.17 -17.03 10.22
N LEU A 211 -3.72 -18.24 10.03
CA LEU A 211 -4.21 -18.68 8.71
C LEU A 211 -5.38 -17.82 8.19
N ASP A 212 -6.09 -17.10 9.08
CA ASP A 212 -7.20 -16.22 8.68
C ASP A 212 -6.72 -14.90 8.06
N ASN A 213 -5.45 -14.52 8.26
CA ASN A 213 -4.92 -13.22 7.83
C ASN A 213 -3.57 -13.27 7.11
N ALA A 214 -3.09 -14.47 6.79
CA ALA A 214 -1.88 -14.66 5.98
C ALA A 214 -1.91 -16.01 5.26
N ILE A 215 -1.29 -16.06 4.08
CA ILE A 215 -0.93 -17.33 3.45
C ILE A 215 0.31 -17.84 4.15
N VAL A 216 0.22 -19.03 4.74
CA VAL A 216 1.36 -19.69 5.39
C VAL A 216 1.92 -20.73 4.45
N VAL A 217 3.24 -20.70 4.25
CA VAL A 217 3.96 -21.61 3.38
C VAL A 217 4.91 -22.45 4.22
N ASP A 218 4.79 -23.79 4.13
CA ASP A 218 5.75 -24.74 4.69
C ASP A 218 6.72 -25.27 3.62
N ASP A 219 7.58 -26.20 3.94
CA ASP A 219 8.57 -26.76 3.02
C ASP A 219 7.96 -27.51 1.81
N HIS A 220 6.66 -27.78 1.83
CA HIS A 220 5.95 -28.57 0.83
C HIS A 220 4.97 -27.75 -0.02
N GLY A 221 4.45 -26.63 0.52
CA GLY A 221 3.45 -25.83 -0.17
C GLY A 221 2.70 -24.86 0.71
N VAL A 222 1.49 -24.49 0.27
CA VAL A 222 0.56 -23.64 1.01
C VAL A 222 -0.16 -24.45 2.06
N VAL A 223 -0.17 -23.99 3.32
CA VAL A 223 -0.79 -24.66 4.48
C VAL A 223 -2.29 -24.36 4.57
N ASN A 224 -2.73 -23.20 4.10
CA ASN A 224 -4.13 -22.76 4.15
C ASN A 224 -5.02 -23.73 3.37
N GLU A 225 -6.04 -24.32 4.02
CA GLU A 225 -6.94 -25.32 3.41
C GLU A 225 -7.70 -24.77 2.20
N GLU A 226 -8.08 -23.50 2.20
CA GLU A 226 -8.76 -22.82 1.11
C GLU A 226 -7.84 -22.55 -0.11
N GLY A 227 -6.54 -22.75 0.01
CA GLY A 227 -5.56 -22.47 -1.02
C GLY A 227 -5.38 -20.99 -1.34
N LEU A 228 -4.98 -20.72 -2.59
CA LEU A 228 -4.77 -19.36 -3.10
C LEU A 228 -6.04 -18.78 -3.72
N ARG A 229 -6.23 -17.47 -3.58
CA ARG A 229 -7.32 -16.70 -4.25
C ARG A 229 -7.02 -16.46 -5.73
N PHE A 230 -5.74 -16.33 -6.09
CA PHE A 230 -5.24 -16.18 -7.46
C PHE A 230 -4.09 -17.16 -7.67
N ALA A 231 -3.91 -17.67 -8.88
CA ALA A 231 -2.78 -18.55 -9.20
C ALA A 231 -1.42 -17.87 -8.95
N ASP A 232 -1.37 -16.55 -9.11
CA ASP A 232 -0.24 -15.65 -8.92
C ASP A 232 -0.40 -14.73 -7.69
N GLU A 233 -1.11 -15.19 -6.63
CA GLU A 233 -1.46 -14.36 -5.47
C GLU A 233 -0.24 -13.74 -4.79
N PHE A 234 0.87 -14.45 -4.71
CA PHE A 234 2.10 -13.96 -4.09
C PHE A 234 2.65 -12.70 -4.76
N VAL A 235 2.76 -12.70 -6.10
CA VAL A 235 3.25 -11.52 -6.82
C VAL A 235 2.21 -10.41 -6.82
N ARG A 236 0.91 -10.71 -6.90
CA ARG A 236 -0.17 -9.71 -6.78
C ARG A 236 -0.15 -9.04 -5.41
N HIS A 237 0.16 -9.78 -4.34
CA HIS A 237 0.32 -9.16 -3.04
C HIS A 237 1.51 -8.20 -3.00
N LYS A 238 2.65 -8.56 -3.62
CA LYS A 238 3.79 -7.63 -3.73
C LYS A 238 3.48 -6.39 -4.56
N MET A 239 2.58 -6.50 -5.56
CA MET A 239 2.04 -5.33 -6.28
C MET A 239 1.15 -4.48 -5.37
N LEU A 240 0.29 -5.10 -4.56
CA LEU A 240 -0.54 -4.43 -3.56
C LEU A 240 0.32 -3.62 -2.60
N ASP A 241 1.34 -4.22 -2.01
CA ASP A 241 2.32 -3.56 -1.13
C ASP A 241 2.96 -2.36 -1.83
N ALA A 242 3.46 -2.57 -3.07
CA ALA A 242 4.10 -1.51 -3.84
C ALA A 242 3.14 -0.35 -4.12
N ILE A 243 1.89 -0.59 -4.52
CA ILE A 243 0.90 0.48 -4.74
C ILE A 243 0.73 1.33 -3.48
N GLY A 244 0.63 0.70 -2.31
CA GLY A 244 0.49 1.40 -1.03
C GLY A 244 1.75 2.19 -0.66
N ASP A 245 2.93 1.57 -0.79
CA ASP A 245 4.21 2.24 -0.54
C ASP A 245 4.41 3.46 -1.45
N LEU A 246 4.12 3.29 -2.75
CA LEU A 246 4.30 4.35 -3.75
C LEU A 246 3.35 5.52 -3.53
N TYR A 247 2.15 5.28 -3.00
CA TYR A 247 1.19 6.35 -2.72
C TYR A 247 1.63 7.28 -1.57
N LEU A 248 2.63 6.87 -0.76
CA LEU A 248 3.27 7.73 0.24
C LEU A 248 4.02 8.94 -0.35
N ILE A 249 4.18 9.01 -1.68
CA ILE A 249 4.68 10.22 -2.37
C ILE A 249 3.67 11.37 -2.30
N GLY A 250 2.41 11.11 -1.96
CA GLY A 250 1.37 12.11 -1.68
C GLY A 250 0.36 12.36 -2.78
N HIS A 251 0.56 11.83 -3.97
CA HIS A 251 -0.35 11.96 -5.12
C HIS A 251 -0.34 10.69 -5.96
N SER A 252 -1.39 10.51 -6.77
CA SER A 252 -1.43 9.46 -7.80
C SER A 252 -0.30 9.66 -8.81
N ILE A 253 0.25 8.56 -9.31
CA ILE A 253 1.42 8.57 -10.19
C ILE A 253 0.98 8.28 -11.62
N ILE A 254 1.46 9.07 -12.59
CA ILE A 254 1.42 8.78 -14.02
C ILE A 254 2.84 8.35 -14.41
N GLY A 255 2.98 7.09 -14.79
CA GLY A 255 4.26 6.47 -15.08
C GLY A 255 4.17 4.94 -15.02
N ARG A 256 5.26 4.26 -15.33
CA ARG A 256 5.39 2.81 -15.20
C ARG A 256 6.31 2.49 -14.02
N PHE A 257 5.84 1.68 -13.11
CA PHE A 257 6.66 1.10 -12.05
C PHE A 257 7.11 -0.31 -12.41
N GLU A 258 8.38 -0.60 -12.21
CA GLU A 258 8.97 -1.92 -12.35
C GLU A 258 9.68 -2.32 -11.06
N GLY A 259 9.20 -3.41 -10.44
CA GLY A 259 9.80 -4.00 -9.24
C GLY A 259 10.36 -5.40 -9.54
N TYR A 260 11.66 -5.60 -9.33
CA TYR A 260 12.28 -6.92 -9.32
C TYR A 260 12.80 -7.22 -7.92
N LYS A 261 12.23 -8.22 -7.26
CA LYS A 261 12.54 -8.59 -5.87
C LYS A 261 12.45 -7.40 -4.88
N SER A 262 11.72 -6.35 -5.26
CA SER A 262 11.59 -5.14 -4.46
C SER A 262 10.76 -5.39 -3.20
N GLY A 263 10.92 -4.53 -2.22
CA GLY A 263 10.18 -4.51 -0.98
C GLY A 263 10.11 -3.09 -0.42
N HIS A 264 9.51 -2.91 0.75
CA HIS A 264 9.23 -1.60 1.34
C HIS A 264 10.45 -0.67 1.39
N ALA A 265 11.62 -1.19 1.76
CA ALA A 265 12.85 -0.39 1.80
C ALA A 265 13.21 0.18 0.44
N LEU A 266 13.21 -0.66 -0.60
CA LEU A 266 13.63 -0.26 -1.95
C LEU A 266 12.58 0.62 -2.61
N ASN A 267 11.28 0.34 -2.40
CA ASN A 267 10.17 1.19 -2.84
C ASN A 267 10.31 2.61 -2.24
N ASN A 268 10.61 2.70 -0.94
CA ASN A 268 10.83 4.00 -0.29
C ASN A 268 12.09 4.71 -0.80
N GLN A 269 13.18 3.98 -1.04
CA GLN A 269 14.39 4.57 -1.64
C GLN A 269 14.11 5.14 -3.03
N LEU A 270 13.29 4.47 -3.84
CA LEU A 270 12.87 4.97 -5.15
C LEU A 270 12.08 6.28 -5.02
N LEU A 271 11.10 6.35 -4.09
CA LEU A 271 10.36 7.59 -3.85
C LEU A 271 11.27 8.74 -3.42
N ARG A 272 12.23 8.48 -2.53
CA ARG A 272 13.23 9.48 -2.11
C ARG A 272 14.10 9.93 -3.27
N ALA A 273 14.49 9.01 -4.17
CA ALA A 273 15.27 9.33 -5.37
C ALA A 273 14.48 10.23 -6.33
N VAL A 274 13.20 9.95 -6.55
CA VAL A 274 12.30 10.81 -7.35
C VAL A 274 12.20 12.20 -6.73
N LEU A 275 11.89 12.30 -5.45
CA LEU A 275 11.73 13.59 -4.75
C LEU A 275 13.01 14.43 -4.71
N ALA A 276 14.18 13.78 -4.74
CA ALA A 276 15.48 14.45 -4.82
C ALA A 276 15.79 14.96 -6.23
N GLN A 277 15.27 14.33 -7.27
CA GLN A 277 15.49 14.65 -8.67
C GLN A 277 14.31 15.45 -9.25
N LYS A 278 14.21 16.73 -8.92
CA LYS A 278 13.04 17.56 -9.27
C LYS A 278 12.74 17.65 -10.76
N ASP A 279 13.71 17.40 -11.62
CA ASP A 279 13.52 17.38 -13.08
C ASP A 279 12.96 16.05 -13.59
N SER A 280 12.93 15.01 -12.75
CA SER A 280 12.45 13.68 -13.12
C SER A 280 10.93 13.56 -13.12
N TYR A 281 10.23 14.51 -12.53
CA TYR A 281 8.75 14.53 -12.46
C TYR A 281 8.18 15.93 -12.55
N GLU A 282 6.88 16.02 -12.75
CA GLU A 282 6.09 17.26 -12.65
C GLU A 282 4.76 16.97 -11.96
N ILE A 283 4.16 18.01 -11.37
CA ILE A 283 2.79 17.93 -10.86
C ILE A 283 1.84 18.43 -11.92
N VAL A 284 0.84 17.61 -12.30
CA VAL A 284 -0.16 17.92 -13.31
C VAL A 284 -1.58 17.78 -12.74
N THR A 285 -2.51 18.49 -13.37
CA THR A 285 -3.96 18.42 -13.14
C THR A 285 -4.68 18.31 -14.47
N PHE A 286 -5.92 17.84 -14.47
CA PHE A 286 -6.72 17.69 -15.69
C PHE A 286 -8.02 18.48 -15.58
N ASP A 287 -8.31 19.29 -16.62
CA ASP A 287 -9.55 20.07 -16.71
C ASP A 287 -10.75 19.20 -17.11
N ASP A 288 -10.52 18.13 -17.86
CA ASP A 288 -11.51 17.11 -18.19
C ASP A 288 -11.04 15.75 -17.65
N GLU A 289 -11.97 14.98 -17.09
CA GLU A 289 -11.68 13.62 -16.61
C GLU A 289 -11.28 12.68 -17.75
N ASN A 290 -11.80 12.93 -18.98
CA ASN A 290 -11.45 12.15 -20.16
C ASN A 290 -9.99 12.34 -20.61
N ASP A 291 -9.34 13.42 -20.20
CA ASP A 291 -7.92 13.68 -20.47
C ASP A 291 -6.99 12.99 -19.45
N CYS A 292 -7.55 12.48 -18.36
CA CYS A 292 -6.79 11.75 -17.34
C CYS A 292 -6.50 10.34 -17.84
N PRO A 293 -5.23 9.93 -17.90
CA PRO A 293 -4.89 8.59 -18.39
C PRO A 293 -5.14 7.47 -17.35
N ILE A 294 -5.62 7.81 -16.15
CA ILE A 294 -5.93 6.84 -15.07
C ILE A 294 -7.43 6.89 -14.79
N PRO A 295 -8.19 5.83 -15.12
CA PRO A 295 -9.62 5.76 -14.80
C PRO A 295 -9.84 5.42 -13.31
N TYR A 296 -10.65 6.23 -12.63
CA TYR A 296 -11.03 6.03 -11.22
C TYR A 296 -12.53 5.76 -11.08
#